data_47fd923acf5eb1a9b34021fb6e609754
#
_entry.id   47fd923acf5eb1a9b34021fb6e609754
#
_cell.length_a   1.000
_cell.length_b   1.000
_cell.length_c   1.000
_cell.angle_alpha   90.00
_cell.angle_beta   90.00
_cell.angle_gamma   90.00
#
_symmetry.space_group_name_H-M   'P 1'
#
loop_
_entity.id
_entity.type
_entity.pdbx_description
1 polymer ?
#
loop_
_entity_poly.entity_id
_entity_poly.type
_entity_poly.pdbx_seq_one_letter_code
_entity_poly.pdbx_strand_id
1 'polypeptide(L)'
;MTNNTLDLAGLDLRDALDLAILVEEEAKDRYEELAAQMENQDTLEAAAFFHLMVTNETKHGEELAARRKALFGDAPRRVDRSLLWDVEAPAYETVRAFMTLREALVVALEAEVKAYNFFSEALKLPVAEPVRKLFEELKQEEVLHQELVNQQLSRLPPDSGPAQEDYADEPVAQ
;
A
#
# COMPACT_ATOMS: atom_id res chain seq x y z
N MET A 1 14.21 25.68 -8.32
CA MET A 1 13.49 24.70 -7.50
C MET A 1 14.19 23.39 -7.72
N THR A 2 15.01 22.94 -6.77
CA THR A 2 15.70 21.65 -6.83
C THR A 2 14.63 20.56 -6.65
N ASN A 3 14.36 19.77 -7.71
CA ASN A 3 13.63 18.53 -7.58
C ASN A 3 14.42 17.67 -6.57
N ASN A 4 13.94 17.60 -5.35
CA ASN A 4 14.54 16.76 -4.31
C ASN A 4 14.00 15.34 -4.50
N THR A 5 14.37 14.70 -5.62
CA THR A 5 14.11 13.27 -5.87
C THR A 5 15.16 12.48 -5.11
N LEU A 6 14.71 11.49 -4.36
CA LEU A 6 15.57 10.57 -3.61
C LEU A 6 16.56 9.88 -4.58
N ASP A 7 17.86 10.02 -4.32
CA ASP A 7 18.89 9.29 -5.08
C ASP A 7 19.00 7.85 -4.56
N LEU A 8 18.20 6.96 -5.15
CA LEU A 8 18.18 5.54 -4.79
C LEU A 8 19.52 4.83 -5.01
N ALA A 9 20.34 5.29 -5.98
CA ALA A 9 21.65 4.70 -6.26
C ALA A 9 22.68 5.01 -5.16
N GLY A 10 22.52 6.15 -4.48
CA GLY A 10 23.41 6.61 -3.40
C GLY A 10 23.05 6.10 -2.00
N LEU A 11 21.95 5.34 -1.84
CA LEU A 11 21.54 4.84 -0.52
C LEU A 11 22.52 3.82 0.04
N ASP A 12 22.85 3.96 1.32
CA ASP A 12 23.41 2.86 2.11
C ASP A 12 22.28 1.99 2.72
N LEU A 13 22.66 0.88 3.37
CA LEU A 13 21.66 -0.04 3.95
C LEU A 13 20.81 0.62 5.03
N ARG A 14 21.34 1.59 5.79
CA ARG A 14 20.57 2.30 6.80
C ARG A 14 19.50 3.19 6.16
N ASP A 15 19.89 3.92 5.11
CA ASP A 15 18.97 4.76 4.36
C ASP A 15 17.88 3.93 3.66
N ALA A 16 18.25 2.78 3.11
CA ALA A 16 17.31 1.86 2.48
C ALA A 16 16.32 1.25 3.48
N LEU A 17 16.77 0.94 4.70
CA LEU A 17 15.86 0.49 5.78
C LEU A 17 14.98 1.64 6.28
N ASP A 18 15.52 2.87 6.41
CA ASP A 18 14.73 4.05 6.76
C ASP A 18 13.62 4.30 5.71
N LEU A 19 13.97 4.17 4.42
CA LEU A 19 13.05 4.27 3.30
C LEU A 19 11.95 3.19 3.38
N ALA A 20 12.32 1.92 3.52
CA ALA A 20 11.38 0.82 3.60
C ALA A 20 10.39 1.00 4.76
N ILE A 21 10.87 1.34 5.96
CA ILE A 21 9.99 1.60 7.12
C ILE A 21 9.00 2.74 6.83
N LEU A 22 9.43 3.79 6.13
CA LEU A 22 8.55 4.91 5.79
C LEU A 22 7.49 4.51 4.77
N VAL A 23 7.80 3.59 3.84
CA VAL A 23 6.84 3.04 2.87
C VAL A 23 5.73 2.30 3.61
N GLU A 24 6.08 1.41 4.55
CA GLU A 24 5.11 0.68 5.37
C GLU A 24 4.28 1.62 6.27
N GLU A 25 4.92 2.64 6.86
CA GLU A 25 4.23 3.65 7.67
C GLU A 25 3.21 4.44 6.82
N GLU A 26 3.54 4.77 5.57
CA GLU A 26 2.64 5.48 4.66
C GLU A 26 1.47 4.60 4.21
N ALA A 27 1.74 3.35 3.82
CA ALA A 27 0.72 2.39 3.43
C ALA A 27 -0.25 2.13 4.60
N LYS A 28 0.27 1.87 5.80
CA LYS A 28 -0.52 1.70 7.02
C LYS A 28 -1.44 2.91 7.27
N ASP A 29 -0.90 4.13 7.30
CA ASP A 29 -1.68 5.34 7.55
C ASP A 29 -2.82 5.49 6.52
N ARG A 30 -2.54 5.17 5.25
CA ARG A 30 -3.53 5.22 4.18
C ARG A 30 -4.63 4.18 4.36
N TYR A 31 -4.29 2.95 4.71
CA TYR A 31 -5.28 1.90 4.97
C TYR A 31 -6.12 2.20 6.22
N GLU A 32 -5.56 2.88 7.25
CA GLU A 32 -6.33 3.38 8.40
C GLU A 32 -7.38 4.43 7.97
N GLU A 33 -6.99 5.38 7.11
CA GLU A 33 -7.93 6.37 6.55
C GLU A 33 -9.06 5.70 5.76
N LEU A 34 -8.72 4.70 4.92
CA LEU A 34 -9.70 3.96 4.11
C LEU A 34 -10.64 3.12 4.96
N ALA A 35 -10.13 2.44 5.99
CA ALA A 35 -10.96 1.68 6.93
C ALA A 35 -11.99 2.59 7.61
N ALA A 36 -11.54 3.72 8.16
CA ALA A 36 -12.42 4.70 8.80
C ALA A 36 -13.46 5.29 7.82
N GLN A 37 -13.08 5.53 6.56
CA GLN A 37 -14.00 5.99 5.54
C GLN A 37 -15.08 4.94 5.25
N MET A 38 -14.71 3.67 5.09
CA MET A 38 -15.65 2.58 4.81
C MET A 38 -16.58 2.32 6.01
N GLU A 39 -16.11 2.45 7.25
CA GLU A 39 -16.95 2.39 8.44
C GLU A 39 -18.00 3.50 8.46
N ASN A 40 -17.61 4.72 8.14
CA ASN A 40 -18.53 5.86 8.08
C ASN A 40 -19.59 5.74 6.96
N GLN A 41 -19.37 4.86 6.00
CA GLN A 41 -20.27 4.61 4.88
C GLN A 41 -21.02 3.26 4.99
N ASP A 42 -20.94 2.60 6.14
CA ASP A 42 -21.55 1.30 6.43
C ASP A 42 -21.10 0.15 5.47
N THR A 43 -19.95 0.30 4.82
CA THR A 43 -19.34 -0.75 3.97
C THR A 43 -18.39 -1.61 4.78
N LEU A 44 -18.92 -2.33 5.75
CA LEU A 44 -18.16 -3.00 6.81
C LEU A 44 -17.21 -4.10 6.32
N GLU A 45 -17.54 -4.79 5.22
CA GLU A 45 -16.65 -5.82 4.65
C GLU A 45 -15.37 -5.20 4.05
N ALA A 46 -15.50 -4.07 3.36
CA ALA A 46 -14.35 -3.31 2.86
C ALA A 46 -13.54 -2.71 4.01
N ALA A 47 -14.19 -2.17 5.04
CA ALA A 47 -13.52 -1.68 6.24
C ALA A 47 -12.71 -2.77 6.95
N ALA A 48 -13.30 -3.95 7.15
CA ALA A 48 -12.63 -5.10 7.77
C ALA A 48 -11.40 -5.54 6.95
N PHE A 49 -11.48 -5.50 5.62
CA PHE A 49 -10.35 -5.79 4.75
C PHE A 49 -9.22 -4.76 4.91
N PHE A 50 -9.52 -3.47 4.92
CA PHE A 50 -8.51 -2.44 5.13
C PHE A 50 -7.87 -2.51 6.52
N HIS A 51 -8.61 -2.88 7.58
CA HIS A 51 -8.01 -3.16 8.88
C HIS A 51 -7.05 -4.37 8.87
N LEU A 52 -7.31 -5.38 8.03
CA LEU A 52 -6.37 -6.46 7.82
C LEU A 52 -5.07 -5.95 7.16
N MET A 53 -5.18 -5.08 6.14
CA MET A 53 -4.02 -4.44 5.52
C MET A 53 -3.22 -3.62 6.55
N VAL A 54 -3.88 -2.79 7.37
CA VAL A 54 -3.21 -2.06 8.49
C VAL A 54 -2.40 -3.00 9.38
N THR A 55 -2.94 -4.17 9.69
CA THR A 55 -2.25 -5.17 10.52
C THR A 55 -1.00 -5.72 9.82
N ASN A 56 -1.07 -5.97 8.52
CA ASN A 56 0.05 -6.47 7.73
C ASN A 56 1.17 -5.43 7.66
N GLU A 57 0.86 -4.19 7.24
CA GLU A 57 1.86 -3.11 7.12
C GLU A 57 2.49 -2.75 8.47
N THR A 58 1.71 -2.81 9.55
CA THR A 58 2.24 -2.63 10.92
C THR A 58 3.30 -3.69 11.23
N LYS A 59 3.01 -4.95 10.94
CA LYS A 59 3.93 -6.07 11.20
C LYS A 59 5.22 -5.92 10.38
N HIS A 60 5.13 -5.62 9.09
CA HIS A 60 6.29 -5.42 8.22
C HIS A 60 7.14 -4.24 8.69
N GLY A 61 6.53 -3.11 8.99
CA GLY A 61 7.21 -1.94 9.53
C GLY A 61 7.94 -2.24 10.84
N GLU A 62 7.34 -3.02 11.76
CA GLU A 62 7.95 -3.46 13.01
C GLU A 62 9.15 -4.39 12.77
N GLU A 63 9.07 -5.35 11.84
CA GLU A 63 10.15 -6.25 11.46
C GLU A 63 11.34 -5.49 10.86
N LEU A 64 11.09 -4.55 9.95
CA LEU A 64 12.12 -3.67 9.37
C LEU A 64 12.74 -2.75 10.43
N ALA A 65 11.95 -2.18 11.32
CA ALA A 65 12.45 -1.33 12.42
C ALA A 65 13.31 -2.12 13.40
N ALA A 66 12.94 -3.35 13.75
CA ALA A 66 13.75 -4.25 14.57
C ALA A 66 15.09 -4.58 13.89
N ARG A 67 15.08 -4.91 12.59
CA ARG A 67 16.30 -5.16 11.80
C ARG A 67 17.20 -3.91 11.77
N ARG A 68 16.62 -2.74 11.51
CA ARG A 68 17.34 -1.47 11.53
C ARG A 68 17.99 -1.21 12.90
N LYS A 69 17.23 -1.39 13.98
CA LYS A 69 17.72 -1.18 15.35
C LYS A 69 18.85 -2.15 15.70
N ALA A 70 18.74 -3.41 15.29
CA ALA A 70 19.77 -4.41 15.52
C ALA A 70 21.10 -4.05 14.81
N LEU A 71 21.02 -3.46 13.60
CA LEU A 71 22.20 -3.13 12.80
C LEU A 71 22.82 -1.76 13.15
N PHE A 72 21.98 -0.76 13.48
CA PHE A 72 22.40 0.64 13.58
C PHE A 72 22.05 1.30 14.93
N GLY A 73 21.43 0.56 15.85
CA GLY A 73 21.04 1.09 17.17
C GLY A 73 20.05 2.24 17.04
N ASP A 74 20.21 3.24 17.91
CA ASP A 74 19.35 4.42 17.98
C ASP A 74 19.86 5.58 17.09
N ALA A 75 20.65 5.27 16.04
CA ALA A 75 21.10 6.27 15.08
C ALA A 75 19.87 6.96 14.43
N PRO A 76 19.86 8.31 14.29
CA PRO A 76 18.70 9.03 13.73
C PRO A 76 18.44 8.61 12.29
N ARG A 77 17.15 8.63 11.88
CA ARG A 77 16.76 8.45 10.47
C ARG A 77 17.38 9.56 9.63
N ARG A 78 17.78 9.24 8.40
CA ARG A 78 18.32 10.18 7.41
C ARG A 78 17.39 10.36 6.22
N VAL A 79 16.50 9.41 5.98
CA VAL A 79 15.45 9.53 4.97
C VAL A 79 14.21 10.10 5.65
N ASP A 80 13.61 11.11 5.04
CA ASP A 80 12.44 11.83 5.52
C ASP A 80 11.24 11.55 4.61
N ARG A 81 10.03 11.53 5.19
CA ARG A 81 8.77 11.28 4.47
C ARG A 81 8.55 12.25 3.30
N SER A 82 9.09 13.47 3.37
CA SER A 82 9.00 14.45 2.28
C SER A 82 9.76 14.04 1.01
N LEU A 83 10.63 13.05 1.10
CA LEU A 83 11.39 12.48 -0.03
C LEU A 83 10.66 11.32 -0.70
N LEU A 84 9.61 10.81 -0.05
CA LEU A 84 8.75 9.73 -0.55
C LEU A 84 7.51 10.31 -1.20
N TRP A 85 7.16 9.76 -2.34
CA TRP A 85 5.91 10.04 -3.02
C TRP A 85 5.26 8.73 -3.39
N ASP A 86 4.25 8.36 -2.58
CA ASP A 86 3.23 7.40 -2.99
C ASP A 86 3.81 6.09 -3.58
N VAL A 87 4.68 5.41 -2.81
CA VAL A 87 5.35 4.18 -3.28
C VAL A 87 4.40 3.00 -3.25
N GLU A 88 3.72 2.76 -2.14
CA GLU A 88 2.84 1.62 -1.90
C GLU A 88 1.41 2.07 -1.57
N ALA A 89 1.26 3.16 -0.84
CA ALA A 89 -0.04 3.63 -0.39
C ALA A 89 -1.06 3.73 -1.55
N PRO A 90 -2.31 3.29 -1.35
CA PRO A 90 -3.39 3.46 -2.33
C PRO A 90 -3.53 4.91 -2.78
N ALA A 91 -3.65 5.13 -4.10
CA ALA A 91 -3.81 6.46 -4.65
C ALA A 91 -5.19 7.05 -4.26
N TYR A 92 -5.22 8.34 -3.89
CA TYR A 92 -6.49 9.00 -3.51
C TYR A 92 -7.52 8.99 -4.63
N GLU A 93 -7.09 9.05 -5.89
CA GLU A 93 -7.96 9.08 -7.05
C GLU A 93 -8.71 7.76 -7.30
N THR A 94 -8.18 6.64 -6.79
CA THR A 94 -8.81 5.32 -6.93
C THR A 94 -9.85 5.05 -5.86
N VAL A 95 -9.86 5.87 -4.80
CA VAL A 95 -10.74 5.72 -3.65
C VAL A 95 -12.08 6.39 -3.91
N ARG A 96 -13.17 5.60 -3.80
CA ARG A 96 -14.55 6.09 -3.89
C ARG A 96 -15.16 6.21 -2.51
N ALA A 97 -16.19 7.07 -2.39
CA ALA A 97 -16.91 7.25 -1.12
C ALA A 97 -17.51 5.93 -0.62
N PHE A 98 -18.02 5.10 -1.54
CA PHE A 98 -18.55 3.77 -1.24
C PHE A 98 -17.77 2.76 -2.07
N MET A 99 -17.22 1.74 -1.42
CA MET A 99 -16.54 0.63 -2.08
C MET A 99 -17.09 -0.71 -1.60
N THR A 100 -17.36 -1.59 -2.55
CA THR A 100 -17.58 -3.01 -2.25
C THR A 100 -16.27 -3.65 -1.80
N LEU A 101 -16.33 -4.82 -1.17
CA LEU A 101 -15.13 -5.59 -0.84
C LEU A 101 -14.27 -5.86 -2.08
N ARG A 102 -14.89 -6.12 -3.24
CA ARG A 102 -14.16 -6.31 -4.50
C ARG A 102 -13.37 -5.07 -4.92
N GLU A 103 -14.00 -3.89 -4.86
CA GLU A 103 -13.33 -2.62 -5.19
C GLU A 103 -12.19 -2.31 -4.20
N ALA A 104 -12.37 -2.59 -2.90
CA ALA A 104 -11.33 -2.45 -1.89
C ALA A 104 -10.13 -3.38 -2.17
N LEU A 105 -10.39 -4.63 -2.55
CA LEU A 105 -9.34 -5.59 -2.95
C LEU A 105 -8.59 -5.13 -4.21
N VAL A 106 -9.28 -4.55 -5.19
CA VAL A 106 -8.65 -4.00 -6.40
C VAL A 106 -7.74 -2.82 -6.05
N VAL A 107 -8.21 -1.90 -5.20
CA VAL A 107 -7.41 -0.76 -4.72
C VAL A 107 -6.13 -1.22 -4.02
N ALA A 108 -6.24 -2.22 -3.14
CA ALA A 108 -5.07 -2.80 -2.49
C ALA A 108 -4.13 -3.45 -3.51
N LEU A 109 -4.65 -4.27 -4.44
CA LEU A 109 -3.83 -4.93 -5.47
C LEU A 109 -3.04 -3.90 -6.31
N GLU A 110 -3.66 -2.77 -6.66
CA GLU A 110 -2.97 -1.69 -7.39
C GLU A 110 -1.82 -1.09 -6.54
N ALA A 111 -1.98 -0.97 -5.23
CA ALA A 111 -0.95 -0.52 -4.31
C ALA A 111 0.25 -1.49 -4.28
N GLU A 112 0.00 -2.80 -4.10
CA GLU A 112 1.04 -3.84 -4.10
C GLU A 112 1.79 -3.92 -5.45
N VAL A 113 1.07 -3.77 -6.57
CA VAL A 113 1.69 -3.70 -7.91
C VAL A 113 2.58 -2.47 -8.05
N LYS A 114 2.17 -1.34 -7.49
CA LYS A 114 2.94 -0.09 -7.49
C LYS A 114 4.23 -0.23 -6.69
N ALA A 115 4.17 -0.81 -5.49
CA ALA A 115 5.34 -1.10 -4.66
C ALA A 115 6.31 -2.08 -5.35
N TYR A 116 5.79 -3.17 -5.92
CA TYR A 116 6.58 -4.10 -6.73
C TYR A 116 7.33 -3.40 -7.87
N ASN A 117 6.65 -2.51 -8.60
CA ASN A 117 7.26 -1.76 -9.68
C ASN A 117 8.33 -0.80 -9.18
N PHE A 118 8.11 -0.14 -8.05
CA PHE A 118 9.10 0.74 -7.42
C PHE A 118 10.39 -0.02 -7.11
N PHE A 119 10.33 -1.15 -6.40
CA PHE A 119 11.51 -1.96 -6.10
C PHE A 119 12.15 -2.56 -7.35
N SER A 120 11.34 -2.93 -8.36
CA SER A 120 11.86 -3.42 -9.65
C SER A 120 12.66 -2.36 -10.41
N GLU A 121 12.22 -1.11 -10.42
CA GLU A 121 12.95 0.00 -11.03
C GLU A 121 14.20 0.37 -10.21
N ALA A 122 14.10 0.38 -8.87
CA ALA A 122 15.24 0.62 -8.00
C ALA A 122 16.37 -0.41 -8.22
N LEU A 123 16.02 -1.67 -8.46
CA LEU A 123 16.96 -2.76 -8.73
C LEU A 123 17.70 -2.66 -10.08
N LYS A 124 17.24 -1.82 -11.02
CA LYS A 124 17.96 -1.52 -12.27
C LYS A 124 19.11 -0.54 -12.06
N LEU A 125 19.10 0.19 -10.94
CA LEU A 125 20.12 1.14 -10.60
C LEU A 125 21.37 0.45 -10.00
N PRO A 126 22.55 1.07 -10.04
CA PRO A 126 23.77 0.55 -9.46
C PRO A 126 23.81 0.70 -7.93
N VAL A 127 22.82 0.13 -7.25
CA VAL A 127 22.72 0.15 -5.78
C VAL A 127 23.75 -0.76 -5.13
N ALA A 128 24.16 -0.43 -3.89
CA ALA A 128 25.09 -1.26 -3.12
C ALA A 128 24.48 -2.66 -2.83
N GLU A 129 25.34 -3.67 -2.76
CA GLU A 129 24.91 -5.08 -2.59
C GLU A 129 23.98 -5.31 -1.38
N PRO A 130 24.19 -4.70 -0.18
CA PRO A 130 23.26 -4.86 0.94
C PRO A 130 21.89 -4.23 0.68
N VAL A 131 21.83 -3.13 -0.08
CA VAL A 131 20.60 -2.45 -0.51
C VAL A 131 19.88 -3.30 -1.55
N ARG A 132 20.62 -3.86 -2.50
CA ARG A 132 20.08 -4.78 -3.51
C ARG A 132 19.34 -5.94 -2.88
N LYS A 133 19.98 -6.60 -1.90
CA LYS A 133 19.35 -7.72 -1.18
C LYS A 133 18.06 -7.32 -0.47
N LEU A 134 18.06 -6.18 0.22
CA LEU A 134 16.86 -5.66 0.88
C LEU A 134 15.74 -5.41 -0.14
N PHE A 135 16.04 -4.76 -1.25
CA PHE A 135 15.02 -4.46 -2.28
C PHE A 135 14.53 -5.72 -3.01
N GLU A 136 15.37 -6.75 -3.15
CA GLU A 136 14.94 -8.06 -3.66
C GLU A 136 14.01 -8.78 -2.68
N GLU A 137 14.29 -8.72 -1.36
CA GLU A 137 13.42 -9.24 -0.31
C GLU A 137 12.05 -8.53 -0.35
N LEU A 138 12.01 -7.19 -0.28
CA LEU A 138 10.79 -6.40 -0.33
C LEU A 138 9.99 -6.67 -1.61
N LYS A 139 10.63 -6.63 -2.77
CA LYS A 139 9.97 -6.98 -4.04
C LYS A 139 9.32 -8.36 -4.02
N GLN A 140 9.93 -9.35 -3.35
CA GLN A 140 9.36 -10.68 -3.23
C GLN A 140 8.16 -10.70 -2.28
N GLU A 141 8.18 -9.89 -1.24
CA GLU A 141 7.04 -9.69 -0.33
C GLU A 141 5.83 -9.15 -1.09
N GLU A 142 6.02 -8.15 -1.98
CA GLU A 142 4.93 -7.62 -2.83
C GLU A 142 4.29 -8.69 -3.73
N VAL A 143 5.08 -9.65 -4.25
CA VAL A 143 4.52 -10.78 -5.00
C VAL A 143 3.58 -11.61 -4.15
N LEU A 144 3.98 -11.91 -2.90
CA LEU A 144 3.14 -12.68 -1.98
C LEU A 144 1.86 -11.93 -1.60
N HIS A 145 1.94 -10.62 -1.40
CA HIS A 145 0.77 -9.78 -1.12
C HIS A 145 -0.20 -9.78 -2.31
N GLN A 146 0.29 -9.58 -3.53
CA GLN A 146 -0.53 -9.66 -4.73
C GLN A 146 -1.21 -11.04 -4.87
N GLU A 147 -0.50 -12.14 -4.58
CA GLU A 147 -1.08 -13.49 -4.59
C GLU A 147 -2.21 -13.63 -3.56
N LEU A 148 -2.03 -13.12 -2.32
CA LEU A 148 -3.04 -13.15 -1.28
C LEU A 148 -4.29 -12.36 -1.66
N VAL A 149 -4.13 -11.14 -2.18
CA VAL A 149 -5.25 -10.31 -2.63
C VAL A 149 -5.98 -10.97 -3.80
N ASN A 150 -5.25 -11.47 -4.81
CA ASN A 150 -5.84 -12.19 -5.94
C ASN A 150 -6.59 -13.46 -5.52
N GLN A 151 -6.07 -14.19 -4.53
CA GLN A 151 -6.78 -15.35 -3.97
C GLN A 151 -8.10 -14.94 -3.32
N GLN A 152 -8.15 -13.81 -2.62
CA GLN A 152 -9.40 -13.30 -2.05
C GLN A 152 -10.37 -12.84 -3.15
N LEU A 153 -9.89 -12.12 -4.16
CA LEU A 153 -10.68 -11.71 -5.33
C LEU A 153 -11.32 -12.91 -6.04
N SER A 154 -10.58 -14.00 -6.19
CA SER A 154 -11.08 -15.22 -6.85
C SER A 154 -12.19 -15.94 -6.09
N ARG A 155 -12.31 -15.71 -4.78
CA ARG A 155 -13.36 -16.30 -3.92
C ARG A 155 -14.66 -15.51 -3.95
N LEU A 156 -14.62 -14.25 -4.39
CA LEU A 156 -15.81 -13.43 -4.50
C LEU A 156 -16.63 -13.84 -5.73
N PRO A 157 -17.97 -13.77 -5.63
CA PRO A 157 -18.81 -13.99 -6.80
C PRO A 157 -18.44 -13.01 -7.93
N PRO A 158 -18.67 -13.38 -9.21
CA PRO A 158 -18.50 -12.45 -10.32
C PRO A 158 -19.24 -11.14 -10.04
N ASP A 159 -18.64 -10.02 -10.47
CA ASP A 159 -19.25 -8.70 -10.28
C ASP A 159 -20.58 -8.67 -11.04
N SER A 160 -21.67 -8.56 -10.31
CA SER A 160 -23.01 -8.44 -10.90
C SER A 160 -23.29 -7.01 -11.38
N GLY A 161 -22.27 -6.14 -11.39
CA GLY A 161 -22.42 -4.71 -11.66
C GLY A 161 -23.11 -3.97 -10.50
N PRO A 162 -23.12 -2.64 -10.50
CA PRO A 162 -23.94 -1.90 -9.56
C PRO A 162 -25.38 -2.39 -9.72
N ALA A 163 -26.05 -2.73 -8.60
CA ALA A 163 -27.48 -2.98 -8.62
C ALA A 163 -28.09 -1.78 -9.36
N GLN A 164 -28.73 -2.03 -10.51
CA GLN A 164 -29.59 -1.03 -11.10
C GLN A 164 -30.66 -0.77 -10.06
N GLU A 165 -30.45 0.28 -9.26
CA GLU A 165 -31.57 0.88 -8.55
C GLU A 165 -32.52 1.33 -9.65
N ASP A 166 -33.54 0.52 -9.82
CA ASP A 166 -34.66 0.78 -10.72
C ASP A 166 -35.42 1.95 -10.08
N TYR A 167 -34.93 3.17 -10.33
CA TYR A 167 -35.71 4.37 -10.12
C TYR A 167 -36.79 4.39 -11.21
N ALA A 168 -37.72 3.45 -11.11
CA ALA A 168 -38.99 3.58 -11.77
C ALA A 168 -39.68 4.76 -11.11
N ASP A 169 -39.50 5.95 -11.66
CA ASP A 169 -40.35 7.08 -11.45
C ASP A 169 -41.79 6.64 -11.81
N GLU A 170 -42.55 6.22 -10.81
CA GLU A 170 -44.00 6.08 -10.98
C GLU A 170 -44.55 7.47 -11.32
N PRO A 171 -45.18 7.65 -12.48
CA PRO A 171 -45.79 8.92 -12.81
C PRO A 171 -46.87 9.18 -11.79
N VAL A 172 -46.75 10.25 -11.00
CA VAL A 172 -47.79 10.73 -10.12
C VAL A 172 -48.96 11.15 -10.99
N ALA A 173 -50.02 10.34 -10.99
CA ALA A 173 -51.25 10.69 -11.68
C ALA A 173 -51.83 11.97 -11.05
N GLN A 174 -52.07 12.99 -11.89
CA GLN A 174 -52.80 14.21 -11.54
C GLN A 174 -54.29 13.94 -11.50
#